data_04cbdee2b2eed0718d7a6c63e8fa1fc9
#
_entry.id   04cbdee2b2eed0718d7a6c63e8fa1fc9
#
_cell.length_a   1.000
_cell.length_b   1.000
_cell.length_c   1.000
_cell.angle_alpha   90.00
_cell.angle_beta   90.00
_cell.angle_gamma   90.00
#
_symmetry.space_group_name_H-M   'P 1'
#
loop_
_entity.id
_entity.type
_entity.pdbx_description
1 polymer ?
#
loop_
_entity_poly.entity_id
_entity_poly.type
_entity_poly.pdbx_seq_one_letter_code
_entity_poly.pdbx_strand_id
1 'polypeptide(L)'
;MASIKLQNVSFRYNSQKRILSNATVHLTGGWISLIGENGCGKSTLLKLLLGIEKPDSGAILMEPPNAKMHYCEQELREPSQAILEFALDHENLACKLRSTLKIDAEMLERWQTLSPGEQKRWQIGAALNSECDILLLDEPGNHLDAESTELMLNALKKNDGLGIIISHNRVLLDSLAKATMRIFCLSLQLCKLPYSEAKAIWELELQEQKNAKEDAQKELKNIKRKLQKEREKQERGLAHHKKFSAKGSSDSRTIMAGNIASWAEAKVSKNIGILRGKKDKMEHSIHPLDICVPLGRSIFMEYEQPSKSIIFSICSQNIIAGNRIILPNFNFELKRGEHIWLKGANGTGKTTLFKYLLKTTAIEPQKLLYLPQVLGENSIVKILSKIKELDSKELGRIMSIFASLGCSPNIVESGVLMSPGEARKLHLAFGMGKFVWALLLDEPTNHLDLQSIERLEIALKNFPGALLLISHDSVFAQNCTDIVVGI
;
A
#
# COMPACT_ATOMS: atom_id res chain seq x y z
N MET A 1 16.53 16.42 24.18
CA MET A 1 15.61 15.59 23.39
C MET A 1 16.45 14.77 22.43
N ALA A 2 16.17 13.48 22.31
CA ALA A 2 16.91 12.63 21.39
C ALA A 2 16.63 13.02 19.91
N SER A 3 17.66 12.87 19.07
CA SER A 3 17.54 13.07 17.63
C SER A 3 18.32 12.02 16.84
N ILE A 4 17.89 11.73 15.62
CA ILE A 4 18.55 10.81 14.68
C ILE A 4 18.81 11.55 13.38
N LYS A 5 20.04 11.50 12.88
CA LYS A 5 20.41 12.09 11.61
C LYS A 5 21.01 11.04 10.67
N LEU A 6 20.33 10.78 9.57
CA LEU A 6 20.86 9.99 8.47
C LEU A 6 21.57 10.92 7.48
N GLN A 7 22.78 10.57 7.05
CA GLN A 7 23.57 11.33 6.10
C GLN A 7 23.98 10.44 4.93
N ASN A 8 23.37 10.64 3.75
CA ASN A 8 23.65 9.91 2.52
C ASN A 8 23.65 8.38 2.68
N VAL A 9 22.73 7.86 3.51
CA VAL A 9 22.64 6.43 3.83
C VAL A 9 22.13 5.66 2.62
N SER A 10 22.90 4.64 2.23
CA SER A 10 22.49 3.66 1.21
C SER A 10 22.60 2.25 1.79
N PHE A 11 21.64 1.39 1.41
CA PHE A 11 21.61 0.00 1.89
C PHE A 11 20.98 -0.93 0.87
N ARG A 12 21.52 -2.15 0.77
CA ARG A 12 20.99 -3.26 -0.04
C ARG A 12 21.17 -4.59 0.67
N TYR A 13 20.18 -5.47 0.51
CA TYR A 13 20.34 -6.89 0.83
C TYR A 13 20.90 -7.60 -0.39
N ASN A 14 22.09 -8.19 -0.30
CA ASN A 14 22.79 -8.86 -1.40
C ASN A 14 23.01 -7.94 -2.64
N SER A 15 23.62 -8.44 -3.69
CA SER A 15 23.98 -7.65 -4.87
C SER A 15 22.80 -7.15 -5.72
N GLN A 16 21.56 -7.58 -5.43
CA GLN A 16 20.44 -7.37 -6.36
C GLN A 16 19.35 -6.40 -5.89
N LYS A 17 19.02 -6.32 -4.59
CA LYS A 17 17.89 -5.51 -4.11
C LYS A 17 18.35 -4.31 -3.29
N ARG A 18 18.40 -3.13 -3.92
CA ARG A 18 18.63 -1.87 -3.21
C ARG A 18 17.35 -1.47 -2.45
N ILE A 19 17.52 -1.06 -1.19
CA ILE A 19 16.43 -0.64 -0.29
C ILE A 19 16.43 0.86 -0.10
N LEU A 20 17.61 1.45 0.15
CA LEU A 20 17.79 2.89 0.29
C LEU A 20 18.93 3.39 -0.58
N SER A 21 18.80 4.60 -1.10
CA SER A 21 19.80 5.27 -1.90
C SER A 21 19.95 6.73 -1.49
N ASN A 22 21.14 7.09 -0.97
CA ASN A 22 21.50 8.45 -0.54
C ASN A 22 20.46 9.11 0.38
N ALA A 23 19.88 8.33 1.29
CA ALA A 23 18.85 8.82 2.21
C ALA A 23 19.45 9.81 3.21
N THR A 24 18.91 11.02 3.25
CA THR A 24 19.33 12.07 4.17
C THR A 24 18.09 12.63 4.85
N VAL A 25 18.02 12.51 6.19
CA VAL A 25 16.88 13.00 6.97
C VAL A 25 17.36 13.30 8.39
N HIS A 26 16.72 14.29 9.03
CA HIS A 26 16.94 14.63 10.43
C HIS A 26 15.61 14.49 11.20
N LEU A 27 15.57 13.55 12.13
CA LEU A 27 14.44 13.20 12.98
C LEU A 27 14.67 13.81 14.35
N THR A 28 13.72 14.59 14.82
CA THR A 28 13.76 15.25 16.14
C THR A 28 12.55 14.82 16.96
N GLY A 29 12.56 15.03 18.25
CA GLY A 29 11.59 14.55 19.22
C GLY A 29 10.11 14.65 18.83
N GLY A 30 9.31 13.80 19.45
CA GLY A 30 7.91 13.53 19.14
C GLY A 30 7.69 12.31 18.25
N TRP A 31 6.45 12.01 17.96
CA TRP A 31 6.10 10.84 17.14
C TRP A 31 6.21 11.12 15.65
N ILE A 32 6.85 10.20 14.93
CA ILE A 32 7.02 10.22 13.48
C ILE A 32 6.41 8.92 12.93
N SER A 33 5.46 9.03 12.02
CA SER A 33 4.93 7.87 11.29
C SER A 33 5.87 7.50 10.14
N LEU A 34 6.18 6.20 9.99
CA LEU A 34 6.95 5.66 8.87
C LEU A 34 6.03 4.83 7.99
N ILE A 35 5.83 5.30 6.77
CA ILE A 35 4.94 4.68 5.79
C ILE A 35 5.66 4.27 4.51
N GLY A 36 5.03 3.40 3.74
CA GLY A 36 5.52 2.92 2.43
C GLY A 36 4.90 1.58 2.07
N GLU A 37 5.07 1.17 0.83
CA GLU A 37 4.57 -0.12 0.33
C GLU A 37 5.15 -1.30 1.12
N ASN A 38 4.48 -2.45 1.09
CA ASN A 38 5.03 -3.66 1.67
C ASN A 38 6.32 -4.06 0.94
N GLY A 39 7.35 -4.42 1.72
CA GLY A 39 8.67 -4.76 1.19
C GLY A 39 9.52 -3.59 0.69
N CYS A 40 9.12 -2.33 0.91
CA CYS A 40 9.94 -1.16 0.57
C CYS A 40 11.11 -0.92 1.53
N GLY A 41 11.17 -1.62 2.68
CA GLY A 41 12.28 -1.53 3.62
C GLY A 41 11.97 -0.79 4.93
N LYS A 42 10.71 -0.67 5.35
CA LYS A 42 10.34 -0.02 6.63
C LYS A 42 11.03 -0.68 7.83
N SER A 43 10.86 -1.98 8.02
CA SER A 43 11.51 -2.72 9.11
C SER A 43 13.04 -2.77 8.94
N THR A 44 13.54 -2.74 7.69
CA THR A 44 14.98 -2.63 7.42
C THR A 44 15.53 -1.30 7.91
N LEU A 45 14.80 -0.19 7.68
CA LEU A 45 15.20 1.11 8.22
C LEU A 45 15.26 1.07 9.75
N LEU A 46 14.29 0.46 10.44
CA LEU A 46 14.35 0.30 11.90
C LEU A 46 15.59 -0.53 12.33
N LYS A 47 15.91 -1.60 11.62
CA LYS A 47 17.12 -2.41 11.90
C LYS A 47 18.42 -1.64 11.69
N LEU A 48 18.45 -0.76 10.67
CA LEU A 48 19.59 0.16 10.47
C LEU A 48 19.73 1.15 11.60
N LEU A 49 18.62 1.72 12.09
CA LEU A 49 18.63 2.63 13.24
C LEU A 49 19.09 1.93 14.51
N LEU A 50 18.72 0.68 14.72
CA LEU A 50 19.15 -0.16 15.85
C LEU A 50 20.63 -0.63 15.74
N GLY A 51 21.27 -0.41 14.59
CA GLY A 51 22.61 -0.92 14.33
C GLY A 51 22.71 -2.44 14.12
N ILE A 52 21.56 -3.12 13.99
CA ILE A 52 21.51 -4.57 13.65
C ILE A 52 22.05 -4.77 12.23
N GLU A 53 21.66 -3.89 11.32
CA GLU A 53 22.19 -3.84 9.95
C GLU A 53 23.12 -2.63 9.83
N LYS A 54 24.15 -2.74 8.98
CA LYS A 54 25.09 -1.65 8.72
C LYS A 54 24.86 -1.08 7.32
N PRO A 55 24.82 0.25 7.14
CA PRO A 55 24.67 0.85 5.84
C PRO A 55 25.88 0.55 4.94
N ASP A 56 25.65 0.37 3.62
CA ASP A 56 26.71 0.22 2.63
C ASP A 56 27.53 1.52 2.48
N SER A 57 26.88 2.67 2.62
CA SER A 57 27.48 4.01 2.60
C SER A 57 26.68 5.00 3.41
N GLY A 58 27.32 6.13 3.79
CA GLY A 58 26.73 7.15 4.63
C GLY A 58 26.93 6.86 6.13
N ALA A 59 26.26 7.66 6.96
CA ALA A 59 26.34 7.54 8.42
C ALA A 59 24.99 7.77 9.07
N ILE A 60 24.76 7.09 10.19
CA ILE A 60 23.62 7.30 11.09
C ILE A 60 24.18 7.86 12.39
N LEU A 61 23.79 9.07 12.74
CA LEU A 61 24.24 9.76 13.92
C LEU A 61 23.07 9.92 14.90
N MET A 62 23.34 9.69 16.17
CA MET A 62 22.37 9.85 17.25
C MET A 62 22.85 10.90 18.24
N GLU A 63 21.96 11.71 18.74
CA GLU A 63 22.20 12.67 19.80
C GLU A 63 21.16 12.45 20.92
N PRO A 64 21.62 12.13 22.16
CA PRO A 64 23.01 11.87 22.54
C PRO A 64 23.55 10.57 21.95
N PRO A 65 24.89 10.38 21.80
CA PRO A 65 25.47 9.18 21.18
C PRO A 65 25.12 7.87 21.89
N ASN A 66 24.77 7.93 23.15
CA ASN A 66 24.36 6.79 23.98
C ASN A 66 22.85 6.73 24.23
N ALA A 67 22.06 7.35 23.36
CA ALA A 67 20.59 7.31 23.46
C ALA A 67 20.10 5.86 23.55
N LYS A 68 19.28 5.58 24.56
CA LYS A 68 18.67 4.27 24.77
C LYS A 68 17.51 4.09 23.79
N MET A 69 17.56 3.02 22.99
CA MET A 69 16.47 2.67 22.07
C MET A 69 15.74 1.43 22.55
N HIS A 70 14.42 1.46 22.43
CA HIS A 70 13.57 0.29 22.64
C HIS A 70 12.82 -0.03 21.34
N TYR A 71 12.88 -1.30 20.92
CA TYR A 71 12.21 -1.78 19.71
C TYR A 71 11.10 -2.77 20.05
N CYS A 72 9.90 -2.44 19.64
CA CYS A 72 8.74 -3.31 19.70
C CYS A 72 8.55 -4.02 18.38
N GLU A 73 8.88 -5.31 18.36
CA GLU A 73 8.72 -6.17 17.19
C GLU A 73 7.25 -6.39 16.82
N GLN A 74 7.01 -6.75 15.56
CA GLN A 74 5.67 -7.00 15.05
C GLN A 74 4.97 -8.15 15.79
N GLU A 75 5.67 -9.25 16.06
CA GLU A 75 5.15 -10.44 16.76
C GLU A 75 6.10 -10.89 17.84
N LEU A 76 5.55 -11.27 19.00
CA LEU A 76 6.29 -11.87 20.10
C LEU A 76 5.76 -13.27 20.39
N ARG A 77 6.62 -14.27 20.28
CA ARG A 77 6.28 -15.67 20.63
C ARG A 77 6.31 -15.91 22.12
N GLU A 78 7.22 -15.25 22.82
CA GLU A 78 7.45 -15.37 24.26
C GLU A 78 7.62 -14.00 24.87
N PRO A 79 7.30 -13.79 26.18
CA PRO A 79 7.52 -12.52 26.84
C PRO A 79 9.01 -12.21 26.89
N SER A 80 9.39 -11.02 26.46
CA SER A 80 10.77 -10.53 26.55
C SER A 80 11.17 -10.27 28.02
N GLN A 81 12.48 -10.23 28.29
CA GLN A 81 13.01 -9.89 29.63
C GLN A 81 12.41 -8.57 30.14
N ALA A 82 12.30 -7.55 29.28
CA ALA A 82 11.71 -6.27 29.63
C ALA A 82 10.22 -6.39 30.05
N ILE A 83 9.45 -7.30 29.46
CA ILE A 83 8.07 -7.56 29.88
C ILE A 83 8.02 -8.21 31.28
N LEU A 84 8.92 -9.16 31.56
CA LEU A 84 8.99 -9.81 32.86
C LEU A 84 9.41 -8.81 33.97
N GLU A 85 10.39 -7.99 33.69
CA GLU A 85 10.82 -6.92 34.61
C GLU A 85 9.68 -5.90 34.86
N PHE A 86 8.99 -5.44 33.81
CA PHE A 86 7.85 -4.55 33.93
C PHE A 86 6.69 -5.13 34.74
N ALA A 87 6.46 -6.44 34.65
CA ALA A 87 5.41 -7.10 35.42
C ALA A 87 5.70 -7.11 36.92
N LEU A 88 7.00 -7.27 37.30
CA LEU A 88 7.48 -7.31 38.66
C LEU A 88 7.78 -5.91 39.24
N ASP A 89 7.77 -4.90 38.41
CA ASP A 89 8.05 -3.54 38.82
C ASP A 89 6.84 -2.95 39.59
N HIS A 90 7.10 -2.51 40.82
CA HIS A 90 6.10 -1.90 41.70
C HIS A 90 6.20 -0.37 41.78
N GLU A 91 7.02 0.24 40.95
CA GLU A 91 7.11 1.69 40.88
C GLU A 91 5.80 2.32 40.40
N ASN A 92 5.59 3.57 40.76
CA ASN A 92 4.35 4.29 40.48
C ASN A 92 4.05 4.38 38.98
N LEU A 93 5.11 4.50 38.14
CA LEU A 93 4.96 4.54 36.68
C LEU A 93 4.47 3.21 36.13
N ALA A 94 5.11 2.10 36.53
CA ALA A 94 4.74 0.76 36.11
C ALA A 94 3.29 0.41 36.49
N CYS A 95 2.89 0.71 37.73
CA CYS A 95 1.53 0.49 38.20
C CYS A 95 0.50 1.31 37.41
N LYS A 96 0.79 2.59 37.12
CA LYS A 96 -0.07 3.45 36.31
C LYS A 96 -0.18 2.96 34.86
N LEU A 97 0.92 2.49 34.27
CA LEU A 97 0.91 1.94 32.91
C LEU A 97 0.09 0.66 32.83
N ARG A 98 0.26 -0.28 33.77
CA ARG A 98 -0.54 -1.51 33.83
C ARG A 98 -2.02 -1.20 33.96
N SER A 99 -2.39 -0.28 34.86
CA SER A 99 -3.78 0.17 35.00
C SER A 99 -4.33 0.82 33.73
N THR A 100 -3.56 1.71 33.08
CA THR A 100 -3.95 2.39 31.84
C THR A 100 -4.17 1.38 30.69
N LEU A 101 -3.29 0.38 30.59
CA LEU A 101 -3.34 -0.65 29.54
C LEU A 101 -4.25 -1.83 29.89
N LYS A 102 -4.88 -1.83 31.09
CA LYS A 102 -5.74 -2.92 31.58
C LYS A 102 -5.04 -4.29 31.50
N ILE A 103 -3.81 -4.38 32.04
CA ILE A 103 -3.01 -5.60 32.08
C ILE A 103 -2.65 -5.93 33.53
N ASP A 104 -2.62 -7.23 33.85
CA ASP A 104 -2.32 -7.75 35.18
C ASP A 104 -1.17 -8.77 35.08
N ALA A 105 -0.26 -8.75 36.09
CA ALA A 105 0.90 -9.65 36.13
C ALA A 105 0.51 -11.14 36.06
N GLU A 106 -0.63 -11.53 36.64
CA GLU A 106 -1.16 -12.89 36.56
C GLU A 106 -1.42 -13.37 35.12
N MET A 107 -1.64 -12.45 34.19
CA MET A 107 -1.84 -12.79 32.76
C MET A 107 -0.62 -13.42 32.13
N LEU A 108 0.61 -13.14 32.61
CA LEU A 108 1.85 -13.66 32.03
C LEU A 108 1.97 -15.19 32.15
N GLU A 109 1.42 -15.80 33.20
CA GLU A 109 1.42 -17.25 33.38
C GLU A 109 0.73 -17.98 32.23
N ARG A 110 -0.18 -17.31 31.54
CA ARG A 110 -0.91 -17.82 30.37
C ARG A 110 -0.56 -17.13 29.07
N TRP A 111 0.68 -16.67 28.91
CA TRP A 111 1.15 -15.91 27.74
C TRP A 111 0.72 -16.50 26.40
N GLN A 112 0.83 -17.81 26.25
CA GLN A 112 0.47 -18.55 25.03
C GLN A 112 -1.03 -18.46 24.67
N THR A 113 -1.88 -18.16 25.65
CA THR A 113 -3.33 -18.06 25.46
C THR A 113 -3.84 -16.62 25.42
N LEU A 114 -2.94 -15.65 25.65
CA LEU A 114 -3.28 -14.22 25.50
C LEU A 114 -3.60 -13.92 24.05
N SER A 115 -4.59 -13.05 23.87
CA SER A 115 -4.85 -12.48 22.54
C SER A 115 -3.65 -11.67 22.06
N PRO A 116 -3.42 -11.56 20.72
CA PRO A 116 -2.36 -10.70 20.19
C PRO A 116 -2.42 -9.26 20.70
N GLY A 117 -3.64 -8.76 20.96
CA GLY A 117 -3.85 -7.44 21.53
C GLY A 117 -3.35 -7.30 22.97
N GLU A 118 -3.58 -8.31 23.81
CA GLU A 118 -3.07 -8.34 25.19
C GLU A 118 -1.54 -8.41 25.21
N GLN A 119 -0.95 -9.29 24.38
CA GLN A 119 0.51 -9.38 24.24
C GLN A 119 1.12 -8.05 23.81
N LYS A 120 0.46 -7.34 22.87
CA LYS A 120 0.93 -6.03 22.40
C LYS A 120 0.85 -4.96 23.49
N ARG A 121 -0.19 -4.96 24.30
CA ARG A 121 -0.31 -4.03 25.44
C ARG A 121 0.80 -4.25 26.46
N TRP A 122 1.19 -5.49 26.73
CA TRP A 122 2.35 -5.83 27.55
C TRP A 122 3.64 -5.30 26.97
N GLN A 123 3.88 -5.50 25.66
CA GLN A 123 5.07 -5.03 24.98
C GLN A 123 5.21 -3.50 25.04
N ILE A 124 4.11 -2.78 24.80
CA ILE A 124 4.10 -1.32 24.85
C ILE A 124 4.28 -0.81 26.29
N GLY A 125 3.64 -1.45 27.25
CA GLY A 125 3.82 -1.11 28.67
C GLY A 125 5.27 -1.23 29.12
N ALA A 126 5.93 -2.35 28.80
CA ALA A 126 7.34 -2.56 29.07
C ALA A 126 8.24 -1.53 28.37
N ALA A 127 7.94 -1.22 27.12
CA ALA A 127 8.68 -0.22 26.35
C ALA A 127 8.60 1.18 26.96
N LEU A 128 7.40 1.61 27.38
CA LEU A 128 7.20 2.90 28.04
C LEU A 128 7.79 2.96 29.44
N ASN A 129 7.91 1.82 30.13
CA ASN A 129 8.52 1.71 31.43
C ASN A 129 10.07 1.72 31.39
N SER A 130 10.65 1.42 30.22
CA SER A 130 12.12 1.25 30.07
C SER A 130 12.91 2.54 30.02
N GLU A 131 12.30 3.72 30.27
CA GLU A 131 12.94 5.04 30.21
C GLU A 131 13.85 5.21 28.97
N CYS A 132 13.33 4.83 27.79
CA CYS A 132 14.05 4.96 26.55
C CYS A 132 13.93 6.37 25.96
N ASP A 133 15.01 6.85 25.34
CA ASP A 133 15.06 8.13 24.62
C ASP A 133 14.37 8.03 23.26
N ILE A 134 14.42 6.84 22.66
CA ILE A 134 13.91 6.54 21.31
C ILE A 134 13.09 5.26 21.34
N LEU A 135 11.83 5.35 20.90
CA LEU A 135 10.90 4.23 20.84
C LEU A 135 10.56 3.89 19.40
N LEU A 136 10.84 2.65 19.01
CA LEU A 136 10.56 2.13 17.65
C LEU A 136 9.45 1.10 17.74
N LEU A 137 8.32 1.35 17.03
CA LEU A 137 7.16 0.46 17.02
C LEU A 137 6.92 -0.06 15.60
N ASP A 138 6.96 -1.38 15.43
CA ASP A 138 6.66 -2.04 14.15
C ASP A 138 5.27 -2.68 14.21
N GLU A 139 4.31 -2.08 13.50
CA GLU A 139 2.90 -2.49 13.41
C GLU A 139 2.23 -2.78 14.77
N PRO A 140 2.26 -1.84 15.73
CA PRO A 140 1.72 -2.08 17.08
C PRO A 140 0.19 -2.21 17.11
N GLY A 141 -0.51 -1.72 16.07
CA GLY A 141 -1.97 -1.73 15.96
C GLY A 141 -2.56 -2.98 15.32
N ASN A 142 -1.75 -3.91 14.82
CA ASN A 142 -2.25 -5.11 14.15
C ASN A 142 -3.03 -5.99 15.12
N HIS A 143 -4.19 -6.49 14.67
CA HIS A 143 -5.09 -7.36 15.44
C HIS A 143 -5.71 -6.73 16.70
N LEU A 144 -5.56 -5.42 16.92
CA LEU A 144 -6.20 -4.71 18.02
C LEU A 144 -7.64 -4.36 17.66
N ASP A 145 -8.54 -4.54 18.61
CA ASP A 145 -9.87 -3.96 18.55
C ASP A 145 -9.84 -2.45 18.90
N ALA A 146 -10.96 -1.77 18.74
CA ALA A 146 -11.03 -0.33 18.93
C ALA A 146 -10.67 0.08 20.37
N GLU A 147 -11.10 -0.70 21.39
CA GLU A 147 -10.80 -0.43 22.79
C GLU A 147 -9.30 -0.56 23.08
N SER A 148 -8.67 -1.65 22.64
CA SER A 148 -7.22 -1.86 22.80
C SER A 148 -6.39 -0.81 22.06
N THR A 149 -6.85 -0.36 20.89
CA THR A 149 -6.20 0.71 20.14
C THR A 149 -6.25 2.04 20.90
N GLU A 150 -7.38 2.37 21.52
CA GLU A 150 -7.54 3.58 22.30
C GLU A 150 -6.68 3.56 23.57
N LEU A 151 -6.64 2.43 24.29
CA LEU A 151 -5.78 2.27 25.47
C LEU A 151 -4.31 2.45 25.12
N MET A 152 -3.89 1.83 24.03
CA MET A 152 -2.53 1.96 23.51
C MET A 152 -2.21 3.42 23.14
N LEU A 153 -3.08 4.07 22.38
CA LEU A 153 -2.91 5.47 21.96
C LEU A 153 -2.77 6.40 23.17
N ASN A 154 -3.61 6.23 24.20
CA ASN A 154 -3.57 7.03 25.41
C ASN A 154 -2.27 6.81 26.21
N ALA A 155 -1.70 5.61 26.18
CA ALA A 155 -0.40 5.34 26.79
C ALA A 155 0.75 5.98 25.99
N LEU A 156 0.75 5.81 24.64
CA LEU A 156 1.80 6.32 23.76
C LEU A 156 1.86 7.87 23.71
N LYS A 157 0.72 8.54 23.84
CA LYS A 157 0.66 10.02 23.90
C LYS A 157 1.42 10.63 25.09
N LYS A 158 1.68 9.84 26.12
CA LYS A 158 2.44 10.29 27.30
C LYS A 158 3.96 10.21 27.09
N ASN A 159 4.42 9.63 26.00
CA ASN A 159 5.86 9.55 25.69
C ASN A 159 6.33 10.86 25.07
N ASP A 160 7.24 11.56 25.77
CA ASP A 160 7.85 12.82 25.32
C ASP A 160 9.15 12.64 24.53
N GLY A 161 9.63 11.39 24.38
CA GLY A 161 10.82 11.02 23.62
C GLY A 161 10.61 11.06 22.10
N LEU A 162 11.63 10.65 21.35
CA LEU A 162 11.50 10.40 19.92
C LEU A 162 10.82 9.05 19.68
N GLY A 163 9.66 9.04 19.02
CA GLY A 163 8.97 7.84 18.64
C GLY A 163 8.91 7.66 17.12
N ILE A 164 9.20 6.46 16.61
CA ILE A 164 8.96 6.10 15.22
C ILE A 164 7.96 4.95 15.20
N ILE A 165 6.83 5.15 14.51
CA ILE A 165 5.77 4.16 14.40
C ILE A 165 5.54 3.76 12.94
N ILE A 166 5.60 2.47 12.68
CA ILE A 166 5.09 1.87 11.44
C ILE A 166 3.68 1.38 11.73
N SER A 167 2.70 1.84 10.99
CA SER A 167 1.33 1.33 11.11
C SER A 167 0.55 1.53 9.82
N HIS A 168 -0.45 0.67 9.63
CA HIS A 168 -1.45 0.79 8.57
C HIS A 168 -2.80 1.33 9.09
N ASN A 169 -2.89 1.65 10.37
CA ASN A 169 -4.07 2.28 10.98
C ASN A 169 -3.99 3.81 10.89
N ARG A 170 -4.81 4.41 10.01
CA ARG A 170 -4.83 5.86 9.73
C ARG A 170 -5.16 6.68 10.99
N VAL A 171 -6.12 6.22 11.79
CA VAL A 171 -6.53 6.90 13.03
C VAL A 171 -5.36 6.99 14.01
N LEU A 172 -4.62 5.89 14.15
CA LEU A 172 -3.44 5.83 15.00
C LEU A 172 -2.34 6.80 14.52
N LEU A 173 -2.04 6.79 13.21
CA LEU A 173 -1.03 7.67 12.62
C LEU A 173 -1.38 9.15 12.80
N ASP A 174 -2.62 9.55 12.49
CA ASP A 174 -3.06 10.95 12.59
C ASP A 174 -3.20 11.44 14.02
N SER A 175 -3.59 10.55 14.95
CA SER A 175 -3.78 10.91 16.36
C SER A 175 -2.47 11.00 17.15
N LEU A 176 -1.42 10.32 16.71
CA LEU A 176 -0.16 10.21 17.44
C LEU A 176 0.97 11.00 16.79
N ALA A 177 1.17 10.85 15.48
CA ALA A 177 2.34 11.39 14.79
C ALA A 177 2.14 12.86 14.38
N LYS A 178 3.16 13.68 14.68
CA LYS A 178 3.25 15.10 14.28
C LYS A 178 4.00 15.27 12.95
N ALA A 179 4.68 14.24 12.51
CA ALA A 179 5.41 14.22 11.24
C ALA A 179 5.25 12.85 10.59
N THR A 180 5.28 12.83 9.26
CA THR A 180 5.19 11.61 8.48
C THR A 180 6.39 11.47 7.58
N MET A 181 7.06 10.33 7.67
CA MET A 181 8.18 9.94 6.82
C MET A 181 7.73 8.82 5.89
N ARG A 182 8.01 8.96 4.59
CA ARG A 182 7.74 7.88 3.63
C ARG A 182 9.01 7.37 2.98
N ILE A 183 9.03 6.05 2.74
CA ILE A 183 9.99 5.43 1.82
C ILE A 183 9.34 5.42 0.44
N PHE A 184 9.91 6.18 -0.47
CA PHE A 184 9.41 6.29 -1.83
C PHE A 184 10.58 6.32 -2.82
N CYS A 185 10.57 5.41 -3.82
CA CYS A 185 11.61 5.32 -4.83
C CYS A 185 13.04 5.27 -4.24
N LEU A 186 13.25 4.39 -3.27
CA LEU A 186 14.54 4.19 -2.57
C LEU A 186 15.02 5.41 -1.76
N SER A 187 14.21 6.47 -1.66
CA SER A 187 14.52 7.68 -0.90
C SER A 187 13.63 7.83 0.32
N LEU A 188 14.10 8.61 1.31
CA LEU A 188 13.30 9.02 2.47
C LEU A 188 12.80 10.43 2.26
N GLN A 189 11.51 10.63 2.49
CA GLN A 189 10.87 11.94 2.43
C GLN A 189 10.15 12.20 3.74
N LEU A 190 10.51 13.29 4.43
CA LEU A 190 9.90 13.69 5.69
C LEU A 190 9.00 14.90 5.45
N CYS A 191 7.74 14.79 5.88
CA CYS A 191 6.80 15.90 5.94
C CYS A 191 6.45 16.15 7.41
N LYS A 192 6.55 17.42 7.87
CA LYS A 192 6.25 17.80 9.26
C LYS A 192 4.75 18.01 9.47
N LEU A 193 3.95 17.03 9.05
CA LEU A 193 2.49 17.03 9.15
C LEU A 193 2.02 15.59 9.49
N PRO A 194 0.83 15.44 10.10
CA PRO A 194 0.17 14.14 10.26
C PRO A 194 -0.04 13.43 8.92
N TYR A 195 -0.32 12.13 8.97
CA TYR A 195 -0.40 11.28 7.78
C TYR A 195 -1.38 11.81 6.72
N SER A 196 -2.62 12.14 7.11
CA SER A 196 -3.65 12.55 6.15
C SER A 196 -3.30 13.83 5.41
N GLU A 197 -2.70 14.82 6.10
CA GLU A 197 -2.24 16.07 5.50
C GLU A 197 -1.01 15.87 4.61
N ALA A 198 -0.02 15.11 5.09
CA ALA A 198 1.18 14.79 4.33
C ALA A 198 0.84 14.04 3.04
N LYS A 199 -0.12 13.09 3.12
CA LYS A 199 -0.63 12.36 1.97
C LYS A 199 -1.24 13.28 0.93
N ALA A 200 -2.11 14.22 1.33
CA ALA A 200 -2.75 15.17 0.41
C ALA A 200 -1.71 15.99 -0.37
N ILE A 201 -0.65 16.44 0.30
CA ILE A 201 0.46 17.16 -0.35
C ILE A 201 1.16 16.26 -1.37
N TRP A 202 1.52 15.04 -1.00
CA TRP A 202 2.21 14.11 -1.90
C TRP A 202 1.36 13.67 -3.09
N GLU A 203 0.05 13.57 -2.92
CA GLU A 203 -0.88 13.28 -4.02
C GLU A 203 -0.95 14.45 -5.01
N LEU A 204 -0.99 15.68 -4.52
CA LEU A 204 -0.92 16.88 -5.37
C LEU A 204 0.40 16.95 -6.14
N GLU A 205 1.54 16.77 -5.46
CA GLU A 205 2.85 16.75 -6.10
C GLU A 205 2.94 15.67 -7.20
N LEU A 206 2.43 14.47 -6.91
CA LEU A 206 2.40 13.37 -7.87
C LEU A 206 1.50 13.68 -9.07
N GLN A 207 0.36 14.33 -8.85
CA GLN A 207 -0.56 14.73 -9.91
C GLN A 207 0.06 15.83 -10.79
N GLU A 208 0.71 16.82 -10.20
CA GLU A 208 1.44 17.85 -10.93
C GLU A 208 2.56 17.27 -11.78
N GLN A 209 3.35 16.34 -11.23
CA GLN A 209 4.39 15.62 -11.97
C GLN A 209 3.81 14.81 -13.14
N LYS A 210 2.68 14.13 -12.95
CA LYS A 210 2.00 13.39 -14.01
C LYS A 210 1.53 14.32 -15.12
N ASN A 211 0.89 15.43 -14.76
CA ASN A 211 0.43 16.41 -15.72
C ASN A 211 1.60 17.01 -16.52
N ALA A 212 2.68 17.39 -15.83
CA ALA A 212 3.89 17.89 -16.49
C ALA A 212 4.51 16.86 -17.46
N LYS A 213 4.56 15.58 -17.08
CA LYS A 213 5.04 14.52 -17.95
C LYS A 213 4.15 14.31 -19.17
N GLU A 214 2.82 14.30 -18.98
CA GLU A 214 1.86 14.18 -20.09
C GLU A 214 1.98 15.35 -21.07
N ASP A 215 2.11 16.57 -20.57
CA ASP A 215 2.24 17.75 -21.42
C ASP A 215 3.57 17.77 -22.18
N ALA A 216 4.67 17.38 -21.52
CA ALA A 216 5.96 17.19 -22.18
C ALA A 216 5.90 16.11 -23.25
N GLN A 217 5.20 15.00 -23.02
CA GLN A 217 4.99 13.94 -24.02
C GLN A 217 4.14 14.42 -25.21
N LYS A 218 3.07 15.19 -24.96
CA LYS A 218 2.25 15.79 -26.02
C LYS A 218 3.09 16.74 -26.88
N GLU A 219 3.91 17.57 -26.25
CA GLU A 219 4.79 18.51 -26.96
C GLU A 219 5.85 17.77 -27.79
N LEU A 220 6.47 16.72 -27.23
CA LEU A 220 7.41 15.87 -27.96
C LEU A 220 6.75 15.21 -29.19
N LYS A 221 5.54 14.70 -29.02
CA LYS A 221 4.76 14.13 -30.14
C LYS A 221 4.50 15.17 -31.25
N ASN A 222 4.17 16.40 -30.85
CA ASN A 222 3.97 17.51 -31.81
C ASN A 222 5.28 17.88 -32.53
N ILE A 223 6.41 17.92 -31.83
CA ILE A 223 7.73 18.18 -32.44
C ILE A 223 8.09 17.05 -33.42
N LYS A 224 7.92 15.78 -33.03
CA LYS A 224 8.16 14.62 -33.91
C LYS A 224 7.30 14.71 -35.17
N ARG A 225 6.01 15.08 -35.05
CA ARG A 225 5.11 15.24 -36.19
C ARG A 225 5.52 16.39 -37.12
N LYS A 226 5.96 17.53 -36.56
CA LYS A 226 6.51 18.66 -37.35
C LYS A 226 7.78 18.26 -38.07
N LEU A 227 8.71 17.57 -37.36
CA LEU A 227 9.96 17.09 -37.95
C LEU A 227 9.72 16.13 -39.14
N GLN A 228 8.76 15.22 -39.01
CA GLN A 228 8.39 14.31 -40.09
C GLN A 228 7.85 15.08 -41.31
N LYS A 229 6.95 16.05 -41.12
CA LYS A 229 6.45 16.88 -42.19
C LYS A 229 7.55 17.68 -42.93
N GLU A 230 8.53 18.23 -42.19
CA GLU A 230 9.62 18.95 -42.81
C GLU A 230 10.59 18.00 -43.58
N ARG A 231 10.79 16.77 -43.10
CA ARG A 231 11.54 15.74 -43.85
C ARG A 231 10.83 15.35 -45.13
N GLU A 232 9.50 15.13 -45.10
CA GLU A 232 8.73 14.82 -46.30
C GLU A 232 8.79 15.96 -47.34
N LYS A 233 8.78 17.22 -46.88
CA LYS A 233 8.99 18.39 -47.77
C LYS A 233 10.39 18.38 -48.38
N GLN A 234 11.42 18.06 -47.60
CA GLN A 234 12.81 17.97 -48.11
C GLN A 234 12.94 16.88 -49.16
N GLU A 235 12.37 15.70 -48.93
CA GLU A 235 12.37 14.57 -49.90
C GLU A 235 11.64 14.92 -51.19
N ARG A 236 10.48 15.59 -51.11
CA ARG A 236 9.75 16.08 -52.29
C ARG A 236 10.51 17.14 -53.03
N GLY A 237 11.20 18.07 -52.33
CA GLY A 237 12.05 19.09 -52.94
C GLY A 237 13.23 18.45 -53.72
N LEU A 238 13.92 17.50 -53.10
CA LEU A 238 15.02 16.76 -53.73
C LEU A 238 14.56 15.94 -54.94
N ALA A 239 13.36 15.31 -54.89
CA ALA A 239 12.78 14.60 -56.04
C ALA A 239 12.42 15.54 -57.20
N HIS A 240 11.97 16.75 -56.90
CA HIS A 240 11.71 17.80 -57.89
C HIS A 240 12.97 18.33 -58.50
N HIS A 241 14.02 18.54 -57.74
CA HIS A 241 15.35 19.02 -58.22
C HIS A 241 16.00 18.00 -59.17
N LYS A 242 15.94 16.69 -58.86
CA LYS A 242 16.44 15.62 -59.76
C LYS A 242 15.73 15.56 -61.09
N LYS A 243 14.42 15.86 -61.11
CA LYS A 243 13.64 15.94 -62.37
C LYS A 243 13.98 17.16 -63.23
N PHE A 244 14.37 18.28 -62.63
CA PHE A 244 14.73 19.52 -63.35
C PHE A 244 16.16 19.48 -63.86
N SER A 245 17.12 18.93 -63.14
CA SER A 245 18.52 18.80 -63.56
C SER A 245 18.73 17.83 -64.73
N ALA A 246 17.76 16.94 -64.97
CA ALA A 246 17.80 16.03 -66.10
C ALA A 246 17.31 16.65 -67.43
N LYS A 247 16.73 17.86 -67.41
CA LYS A 247 16.33 18.64 -68.59
C LYS A 247 17.31 19.84 -68.73
N GLY A 248 18.48 19.61 -69.30
CA GLY A 248 19.45 20.67 -69.57
C GLY A 248 18.87 21.71 -70.56
N SER A 249 18.61 22.94 -70.07
CA SER A 249 18.44 24.14 -70.86
C SER A 249 19.12 25.29 -70.10
N SER A 250 19.96 26.05 -70.85
CA SER A 250 20.79 27.16 -70.37
C SER A 250 20.07 28.51 -70.35
N ASP A 251 18.80 28.56 -69.99
CA ASP A 251 17.97 29.75 -69.95
C ASP A 251 18.07 30.43 -68.57
N SER A 252 18.25 31.78 -68.55
CA SER A 252 18.38 32.59 -67.34
C SER A 252 17.22 32.40 -66.32
N ARG A 253 16.03 32.01 -66.80
CA ARG A 253 14.88 31.61 -65.95
C ARG A 253 15.12 30.31 -65.17
N THR A 254 15.89 29.36 -65.74
CA THR A 254 16.25 28.08 -65.13
C THR A 254 17.27 28.28 -63.99
N ILE A 255 18.22 29.19 -64.14
CA ILE A 255 19.19 29.57 -63.14
C ILE A 255 18.53 30.25 -61.92
N MET A 256 17.58 31.18 -62.21
CA MET A 256 16.81 31.87 -61.14
C MET A 256 15.92 30.91 -60.36
N ALA A 257 15.25 29.95 -61.04
CA ALA A 257 14.45 28.91 -60.41
C ALA A 257 15.32 27.95 -59.54
N GLY A 258 16.55 27.61 -60.01
CA GLY A 258 17.53 26.81 -59.26
C GLY A 258 17.97 27.50 -57.96
N ASN A 259 18.25 28.82 -58.03
CA ASN A 259 18.63 29.58 -56.83
C ASN A 259 17.49 29.69 -55.79
N ILE A 260 16.25 29.86 -56.23
CA ILE A 260 15.07 29.86 -55.34
C ILE A 260 14.85 28.47 -54.70
N ALA A 261 15.04 27.39 -55.45
CA ALA A 261 14.94 26.02 -54.96
C ALA A 261 16.03 25.72 -53.92
N SER A 262 17.28 26.10 -54.16
CA SER A 262 18.39 25.94 -53.21
C SER A 262 18.20 26.73 -51.91
N TRP A 263 17.63 27.94 -52.00
CA TRP A 263 17.23 28.77 -50.84
C TRP A 263 16.11 28.11 -50.00
N ALA A 264 15.14 27.54 -50.67
CA ALA A 264 14.03 26.82 -50.03
C ALA A 264 14.54 25.55 -49.31
N GLU A 265 15.45 24.77 -49.95
CA GLU A 265 16.10 23.60 -49.36
C GLU A 265 16.95 23.94 -48.14
N ALA A 266 17.75 25.02 -48.21
CA ALA A 266 18.54 25.52 -47.09
C ALA A 266 17.65 25.91 -45.88
N LYS A 267 16.51 26.56 -46.16
CA LYS A 267 15.51 26.91 -45.11
C LYS A 267 14.88 25.71 -44.46
N VAL A 268 14.51 24.69 -45.25
CA VAL A 268 13.93 23.42 -44.75
C VAL A 268 14.99 22.67 -43.93
N SER A 269 16.23 22.59 -44.39
CA SER A 269 17.33 21.94 -43.67
C SER A 269 17.62 22.61 -42.33
N LYS A 270 17.62 23.95 -42.30
CA LYS A 270 17.76 24.75 -41.06
C LYS A 270 16.61 24.46 -40.09
N ASN A 271 15.35 24.39 -40.56
CA ASN A 271 14.19 24.06 -39.73
C ASN A 271 14.30 22.66 -39.15
N ILE A 272 14.74 21.66 -39.93
CA ILE A 272 14.97 20.31 -39.44
C ILE A 272 16.05 20.29 -38.35
N GLY A 273 17.14 21.05 -38.51
CA GLY A 273 18.16 21.20 -37.45
C GLY A 273 17.63 21.76 -36.15
N ILE A 274 16.80 22.83 -36.22
CA ILE A 274 16.19 23.45 -35.07
C ILE A 274 15.19 22.48 -34.38
N LEU A 275 14.38 21.76 -35.16
CA LEU A 275 13.41 20.81 -34.62
C LEU A 275 14.10 19.59 -34.01
N ARG A 276 15.23 19.12 -34.56
CA ARG A 276 16.05 18.06 -33.94
C ARG A 276 16.61 18.52 -32.60
N GLY A 277 17.21 19.70 -32.52
CA GLY A 277 17.72 20.25 -31.26
C GLY A 277 16.63 20.43 -30.19
N LYS A 278 15.41 20.85 -30.59
CA LYS A 278 14.25 20.92 -29.67
C LYS A 278 13.81 19.52 -29.22
N LYS A 279 13.76 18.55 -30.12
CA LYS A 279 13.43 17.16 -29.79
C LYS A 279 14.40 16.58 -28.78
N ASP A 280 15.70 16.72 -29.03
CA ASP A 280 16.75 16.16 -28.17
C ASP A 280 16.74 16.82 -26.78
N LYS A 281 16.57 18.14 -26.71
CA LYS A 281 16.38 18.85 -25.44
C LYS A 281 15.14 18.35 -24.66
N MET A 282 14.03 18.15 -25.37
CA MET A 282 12.80 17.67 -24.74
C MET A 282 12.91 16.20 -24.28
N GLU A 283 13.54 15.33 -25.06
CA GLU A 283 13.83 13.95 -24.65
C GLU A 283 14.73 13.93 -23.40
N HIS A 284 15.75 14.79 -23.33
CA HIS A 284 16.57 14.95 -22.13
C HIS A 284 15.80 15.52 -20.93
N SER A 285 14.81 16.40 -21.13
CA SER A 285 13.99 16.94 -20.04
C SER A 285 12.92 15.96 -19.53
N ILE A 286 12.50 15.00 -20.36
CA ILE A 286 11.54 13.94 -19.97
C ILE A 286 12.22 12.82 -19.19
N HIS A 287 13.48 12.51 -19.48
CA HIS A 287 14.22 11.44 -18.81
C HIS A 287 14.31 11.59 -17.27
N PRO A 288 14.53 12.79 -16.70
CA PRO A 288 14.48 13.00 -15.25
C PRO A 288 13.04 12.94 -14.67
N LEU A 289 12.01 13.04 -15.52
CA LEU A 289 10.61 12.89 -15.16
C LEU A 289 10.15 11.42 -15.15
N ASP A 290 11.08 10.45 -15.05
CA ASP A 290 10.70 9.08 -14.75
C ASP A 290 10.14 9.00 -13.34
N ILE A 291 8.85 9.31 -13.30
CA ILE A 291 8.05 9.26 -12.08
C ILE A 291 8.01 7.80 -11.67
N CYS A 292 8.47 7.54 -10.46
CA CYS A 292 8.20 6.28 -9.81
C CYS A 292 6.69 6.23 -9.57
N VAL A 293 5.97 5.69 -10.54
CA VAL A 293 4.52 5.53 -10.40
C VAL A 293 4.29 4.28 -9.57
N PRO A 294 3.56 4.38 -8.46
CA PRO A 294 3.14 3.18 -7.73
C PRO A 294 2.47 2.20 -8.70
N LEU A 295 2.86 0.94 -8.63
CA LEU A 295 2.22 -0.13 -9.40
C LEU A 295 0.71 -0.11 -9.12
N GLY A 296 -0.10 -0.03 -10.16
CA GLY A 296 -1.53 -0.25 -10.08
C GLY A 296 -2.40 0.92 -10.57
N ARG A 297 -3.42 0.53 -11.32
CA ARG A 297 -4.55 1.37 -11.74
C ARG A 297 -5.73 1.13 -10.79
N SER A 298 -6.83 1.82 -10.99
CA SER A 298 -8.09 1.54 -10.29
C SER A 298 -8.50 0.08 -10.48
N ILE A 299 -8.97 -0.55 -9.41
CA ILE A 299 -9.49 -1.91 -9.46
C ILE A 299 -10.92 -1.84 -9.98
N PHE A 300 -11.19 -2.50 -11.10
CA PHE A 300 -12.54 -2.67 -11.63
C PHE A 300 -12.97 -4.12 -11.40
N MET A 301 -14.14 -4.28 -10.76
CA MET A 301 -14.79 -5.58 -10.59
C MET A 301 -15.89 -5.73 -11.61
N GLU A 302 -15.86 -6.83 -12.34
CA GLU A 302 -16.97 -7.22 -13.19
C GLU A 302 -18.08 -7.81 -12.31
N TYR A 303 -19.32 -7.51 -12.63
CA TYR A 303 -20.49 -7.92 -11.84
C TYR A 303 -21.54 -8.55 -12.72
N GLU A 304 -22.10 -9.64 -12.24
CA GLU A 304 -23.29 -10.28 -12.82
C GLU A 304 -24.43 -10.20 -11.81
N GLN A 305 -25.53 -9.62 -12.23
CA GLN A 305 -26.65 -9.41 -11.34
C GLN A 305 -27.39 -10.72 -11.04
N PRO A 306 -27.50 -11.14 -9.75
CA PRO A 306 -28.28 -12.32 -9.40
C PRO A 306 -29.77 -12.09 -9.62
N SER A 307 -30.50 -13.14 -9.97
CA SER A 307 -31.95 -13.10 -10.14
C SER A 307 -32.71 -12.89 -8.83
N LYS A 308 -32.13 -13.37 -7.71
CA LYS A 308 -32.71 -13.22 -6.35
C LYS A 308 -32.33 -11.89 -5.76
N SER A 309 -33.26 -11.22 -5.09
CA SER A 309 -33.03 -9.96 -4.36
C SER A 309 -32.34 -10.20 -3.00
N ILE A 310 -32.61 -11.32 -2.34
CA ILE A 310 -32.02 -11.72 -1.06
C ILE A 310 -30.88 -12.68 -1.35
N ILE A 311 -29.69 -12.33 -0.88
CA ILE A 311 -28.44 -13.09 -1.03
C ILE A 311 -28.25 -14.06 0.13
N PHE A 312 -28.46 -13.59 1.36
CA PHE A 312 -28.45 -14.39 2.58
C PHE A 312 -29.63 -14.03 3.45
N SER A 313 -30.22 -15.05 4.09
CA SER A 313 -31.32 -14.86 5.07
C SER A 313 -31.16 -15.86 6.20
N ILE A 314 -31.27 -15.37 7.43
CA ILE A 314 -31.30 -16.15 8.67
C ILE A 314 -32.55 -15.69 9.43
N CYS A 315 -33.44 -16.60 9.75
CA CYS A 315 -34.64 -16.30 10.50
C CYS A 315 -34.64 -17.08 11.82
N SER A 316 -34.54 -16.38 12.94
CA SER A 316 -34.65 -16.92 14.32
C SER A 316 -33.79 -18.19 14.54
N GLN A 317 -32.53 -18.18 14.07
CA GLN A 317 -31.65 -19.33 14.23
C GLN A 317 -30.66 -19.10 15.36
N ASN A 318 -30.31 -20.19 16.06
CA ASN A 318 -29.20 -20.18 17.00
C ASN A 318 -27.90 -20.54 16.28
N ILE A 319 -26.92 -19.62 16.30
CA ILE A 319 -25.61 -19.86 15.73
C ILE A 319 -24.70 -20.45 16.81
N ILE A 320 -24.19 -21.65 16.55
CA ILE A 320 -23.48 -22.49 17.52
C ILE A 320 -22.02 -22.64 17.10
N ALA A 321 -21.11 -22.54 18.04
CA ALA A 321 -19.70 -22.91 17.88
C ALA A 321 -19.33 -24.01 18.90
N GLY A 322 -19.04 -25.21 18.39
CA GLY A 322 -18.90 -26.39 19.23
C GLY A 322 -20.19 -26.67 19.99
N ASN A 323 -20.13 -26.69 21.32
CA ASN A 323 -21.30 -26.92 22.19
C ASN A 323 -21.91 -25.64 22.77
N ARG A 324 -21.47 -24.46 22.33
CA ARG A 324 -21.97 -23.17 22.86
C ARG A 324 -22.80 -22.42 21.83
N ILE A 325 -23.95 -21.90 22.25
CA ILE A 325 -24.73 -20.96 21.46
C ILE A 325 -24.03 -19.61 21.58
N ILE A 326 -23.60 -19.08 20.45
CA ILE A 326 -22.88 -17.80 20.34
C ILE A 326 -23.87 -16.67 20.05
N LEU A 327 -24.78 -16.87 19.09
CA LEU A 327 -25.81 -15.90 18.76
C LEU A 327 -27.17 -16.58 18.86
N PRO A 328 -27.91 -16.34 19.94
CA PRO A 328 -29.26 -16.90 20.11
C PRO A 328 -30.28 -16.11 19.29
N ASN A 329 -31.25 -16.83 18.73
CA ASN A 329 -32.42 -16.23 18.02
C ASN A 329 -32.02 -15.15 16.97
N PHE A 330 -30.91 -15.38 16.26
CA PHE A 330 -30.36 -14.38 15.38
C PHE A 330 -31.15 -14.24 14.08
N ASN A 331 -31.46 -12.99 13.73
CA ASN A 331 -32.15 -12.62 12.49
C ASN A 331 -31.18 -11.77 11.65
N PHE A 332 -30.99 -12.13 10.41
CA PHE A 332 -30.09 -11.41 9.51
C PHE A 332 -30.54 -11.56 8.06
N GLU A 333 -30.52 -10.48 7.33
CA GLU A 333 -30.80 -10.47 5.90
C GLU A 333 -29.75 -9.59 5.21
N LEU A 334 -29.19 -10.10 4.10
CA LEU A 334 -28.34 -9.35 3.20
C LEU A 334 -28.94 -9.37 1.81
N LYS A 335 -29.31 -8.19 1.32
CA LYS A 335 -29.89 -8.02 -0.01
C LYS A 335 -28.82 -7.71 -1.04
N ARG A 336 -29.19 -7.88 -2.29
CA ARG A 336 -28.36 -7.48 -3.43
C ARG A 336 -28.08 -5.98 -3.39
N GLY A 337 -26.78 -5.61 -3.53
CA GLY A 337 -26.35 -4.22 -3.51
C GLY A 337 -26.25 -3.60 -2.12
N GLU A 338 -26.56 -4.33 -1.05
CA GLU A 338 -26.36 -3.85 0.31
C GLU A 338 -24.91 -4.12 0.76
N HIS A 339 -24.32 -3.11 1.39
CA HIS A 339 -23.00 -3.20 2.00
C HIS A 339 -23.15 -3.09 3.52
N ILE A 340 -22.90 -4.20 4.21
CA ILE A 340 -23.09 -4.32 5.67
C ILE A 340 -21.74 -4.49 6.38
N TRP A 341 -21.51 -3.66 7.39
CA TRP A 341 -20.42 -3.83 8.35
C TRP A 341 -20.91 -4.57 9.59
N LEU A 342 -20.35 -5.75 9.87
CA LEU A 342 -20.56 -6.48 11.12
C LEU A 342 -19.60 -5.94 12.19
N LYS A 343 -20.12 -5.15 13.11
CA LYS A 343 -19.36 -4.54 14.20
C LYS A 343 -19.56 -5.31 15.50
N GLY A 344 -18.49 -5.57 16.24
CA GLY A 344 -18.54 -6.22 17.54
C GLY A 344 -17.14 -6.45 18.11
N ALA A 345 -17.06 -6.72 19.41
CA ALA A 345 -15.80 -7.04 20.09
C ALA A 345 -15.18 -8.35 19.57
N ASN A 346 -13.92 -8.60 19.93
CA ASN A 346 -13.29 -9.89 19.62
C ASN A 346 -14.02 -11.02 20.38
N GLY A 347 -14.22 -12.16 19.71
CA GLY A 347 -14.90 -13.32 20.31
C GLY A 347 -16.43 -13.29 20.28
N THR A 348 -17.10 -12.24 19.77
CA THR A 348 -18.58 -12.16 19.71
C THR A 348 -19.22 -13.11 18.68
N GLY A 349 -18.42 -13.80 17.86
CA GLY A 349 -18.95 -14.79 16.91
C GLY A 349 -19.05 -14.34 15.46
N LYS A 350 -18.47 -13.20 15.08
CA LYS A 350 -18.46 -12.67 13.70
C LYS A 350 -17.99 -13.69 12.66
N THR A 351 -16.83 -14.28 12.87
CA THR A 351 -16.28 -15.34 11.98
C THR A 351 -17.12 -16.62 12.01
N THR A 352 -17.78 -16.92 13.15
CA THR A 352 -18.70 -18.06 13.26
C THR A 352 -19.95 -17.83 12.40
N LEU A 353 -20.47 -16.61 12.38
CA LEU A 353 -21.56 -16.21 11.49
C LEU A 353 -21.17 -16.40 10.02
N PHE A 354 -19.97 -15.97 9.59
CA PHE A 354 -19.50 -16.20 8.23
C PHE A 354 -19.46 -17.67 7.87
N LYS A 355 -18.89 -18.52 8.77
CA LYS A 355 -18.86 -19.97 8.55
C LYS A 355 -20.25 -20.58 8.46
N TYR A 356 -21.22 -20.07 9.24
CA TYR A 356 -22.61 -20.50 9.18
C TYR A 356 -23.24 -20.12 7.82
N LEU A 357 -23.10 -18.86 7.38
CA LEU A 357 -23.60 -18.40 6.08
C LEU A 357 -23.04 -19.23 4.91
N LEU A 358 -21.71 -19.54 4.95
CA LEU A 358 -21.06 -20.38 3.93
C LEU A 358 -21.57 -21.81 3.88
N LYS A 359 -22.00 -22.37 5.04
CA LYS A 359 -22.57 -23.73 5.10
C LYS A 359 -24.01 -23.81 4.64
N THR A 360 -24.78 -22.74 4.87
CA THR A 360 -26.22 -22.71 4.60
C THR A 360 -26.59 -22.10 3.27
N THR A 361 -25.62 -21.47 2.59
CA THR A 361 -25.88 -20.78 1.32
C THR A 361 -26.16 -21.75 0.18
N ALA A 362 -27.11 -21.38 -0.70
CA ALA A 362 -27.37 -22.05 -1.96
C ALA A 362 -26.63 -21.37 -3.13
N ILE A 363 -25.76 -20.40 -2.85
CA ILE A 363 -24.96 -19.69 -3.87
C ILE A 363 -23.82 -20.58 -4.31
N GLU A 364 -23.62 -20.67 -5.60
CA GLU A 364 -22.48 -21.39 -6.17
C GLU A 364 -21.15 -20.81 -5.66
N PRO A 365 -20.17 -21.63 -5.26
CA PRO A 365 -18.88 -21.15 -4.76
C PRO A 365 -18.13 -20.21 -5.71
N GLN A 366 -18.43 -20.29 -7.02
CA GLN A 366 -17.81 -19.42 -8.02
C GLN A 366 -18.38 -17.99 -8.02
N LYS A 367 -19.61 -17.82 -7.51
CA LYS A 367 -20.31 -16.53 -7.42
C LYS A 367 -20.14 -15.83 -6.08
N LEU A 368 -19.35 -16.42 -5.19
CA LEU A 368 -19.08 -15.91 -3.84
C LEU A 368 -17.58 -15.77 -3.60
N LEU A 369 -17.12 -14.61 -3.23
CA LEU A 369 -15.77 -14.44 -2.69
C LEU A 369 -15.83 -14.47 -1.15
N TYR A 370 -15.16 -15.43 -0.54
CA TYR A 370 -14.92 -15.43 0.89
C TYR A 370 -13.42 -15.26 1.16
N LEU A 371 -13.08 -14.20 1.90
CA LEU A 371 -11.75 -13.95 2.42
C LEU A 371 -11.75 -14.24 3.92
N PRO A 372 -11.10 -15.30 4.41
CA PRO A 372 -10.99 -15.59 5.84
C PRO A 372 -9.95 -14.69 6.52
N GLN A 373 -10.06 -14.56 7.84
CA GLN A 373 -9.09 -13.81 8.65
C GLN A 373 -7.66 -14.37 8.51
N VAL A 374 -7.50 -15.68 8.47
CA VAL A 374 -6.21 -16.38 8.27
C VAL A 374 -6.32 -17.26 7.04
N LEU A 375 -5.39 -17.09 6.11
CA LEU A 375 -5.27 -17.95 4.94
C LEU A 375 -4.40 -19.18 5.28
N GLY A 376 -4.98 -20.36 5.19
CA GLY A 376 -4.21 -21.61 5.32
C GLY A 376 -3.34 -21.84 4.07
N GLU A 377 -2.19 -22.50 4.24
CA GLU A 377 -1.27 -22.84 3.15
C GLU A 377 -1.95 -23.61 2.02
N ASN A 378 -2.83 -24.55 2.35
CA ASN A 378 -3.61 -25.31 1.39
C ASN A 378 -4.52 -24.43 0.51
N SER A 379 -4.95 -23.28 1.00
CA SER A 379 -5.78 -22.35 0.23
C SER A 379 -4.96 -21.65 -0.86
N ILE A 380 -3.72 -21.31 -0.56
CA ILE A 380 -2.78 -20.67 -1.50
C ILE A 380 -2.42 -21.63 -2.63
N VAL A 381 -2.09 -22.88 -2.27
CA VAL A 381 -1.79 -23.93 -3.26
C VAL A 381 -2.97 -24.17 -4.20
N LYS A 382 -4.20 -24.21 -3.66
CA LYS A 382 -5.43 -24.36 -4.46
C LYS A 382 -5.68 -23.16 -5.40
N ILE A 383 -5.36 -21.95 -4.97
CA ILE A 383 -5.50 -20.76 -5.83
C ILE A 383 -4.47 -20.80 -6.96
N LEU A 384 -3.22 -21.12 -6.64
CA LEU A 384 -2.15 -21.23 -7.64
C LEU A 384 -2.43 -22.32 -8.68
N SER A 385 -2.99 -23.49 -8.27
CA SER A 385 -3.40 -24.53 -9.23
C SER A 385 -4.53 -24.04 -10.15
N LYS A 386 -5.56 -23.37 -9.58
CA LYS A 386 -6.66 -22.82 -10.36
C LYS A 386 -6.22 -21.71 -11.33
N ILE A 387 -5.25 -20.87 -10.95
CA ILE A 387 -4.70 -19.83 -11.82
C ILE A 387 -4.06 -20.42 -13.07
N LYS A 388 -3.43 -21.60 -12.97
CA LYS A 388 -2.82 -22.30 -14.12
C LYS A 388 -3.83 -22.87 -15.12
N GLU A 389 -5.07 -23.06 -14.70
CA GLU A 389 -6.16 -23.60 -15.52
C GLU A 389 -7.00 -22.52 -16.22
N LEU A 390 -6.76 -21.21 -15.89
CA LEU A 390 -7.50 -20.08 -16.43
C LEU A 390 -7.13 -19.78 -17.88
N ASP A 391 -8.09 -19.22 -18.62
CA ASP A 391 -7.81 -18.65 -19.92
C ASP A 391 -6.98 -17.35 -19.82
N SER A 392 -6.38 -16.94 -20.94
CA SER A 392 -5.51 -15.74 -20.98
C SER A 392 -6.24 -14.45 -20.61
N LYS A 393 -7.55 -14.36 -20.81
CA LYS A 393 -8.35 -13.17 -20.52
C LYS A 393 -8.66 -13.07 -19.03
N GLU A 394 -9.06 -14.17 -18.41
CA GLU A 394 -9.29 -14.25 -16.96
C GLU A 394 -7.99 -14.05 -16.18
N LEU A 395 -6.92 -14.71 -16.61
CA LEU A 395 -5.60 -14.53 -16.04
C LEU A 395 -5.15 -13.06 -16.11
N GLY A 396 -5.31 -12.40 -17.26
CA GLY A 396 -4.98 -11.00 -17.44
C GLY A 396 -5.73 -10.07 -16.49
N ARG A 397 -7.02 -10.32 -16.24
CA ARG A 397 -7.84 -9.56 -15.26
C ARG A 397 -7.31 -9.74 -13.84
N ILE A 398 -7.11 -10.97 -13.41
CA ILE A 398 -6.63 -11.30 -12.06
C ILE A 398 -5.26 -10.68 -11.84
N MET A 399 -4.34 -10.81 -12.80
CA MET A 399 -3.00 -10.22 -12.70
C MET A 399 -3.02 -8.69 -12.69
N SER A 400 -3.96 -8.07 -13.43
CA SER A 400 -4.18 -6.62 -13.39
C SER A 400 -4.64 -6.15 -12.01
N ILE A 401 -5.58 -6.86 -11.37
CA ILE A 401 -6.03 -6.56 -10.01
C ILE A 401 -4.90 -6.78 -9.01
N PHE A 402 -4.14 -7.87 -9.15
CA PHE A 402 -2.99 -8.18 -8.30
C PHE A 402 -1.90 -7.10 -8.40
N ALA A 403 -1.61 -6.62 -9.60
CA ALA A 403 -0.71 -5.48 -9.82
C ALA A 403 -1.29 -4.18 -9.22
N SER A 404 -2.60 -3.99 -9.30
CA SER A 404 -3.28 -2.84 -8.69
C SER A 404 -3.20 -2.85 -7.17
N LEU A 405 -3.11 -4.02 -6.55
CA LEU A 405 -2.83 -4.18 -5.12
C LEU A 405 -1.33 -4.06 -4.77
N GLY A 406 -0.49 -3.60 -5.72
CA GLY A 406 0.93 -3.33 -5.48
C GLY A 406 1.83 -4.57 -5.51
N CYS A 407 1.40 -5.66 -6.13
CA CYS A 407 2.23 -6.88 -6.29
C CYS A 407 2.70 -7.06 -7.72
N SER A 408 3.93 -7.53 -7.89
CA SER A 408 4.43 -7.89 -9.23
C SER A 408 3.82 -9.23 -9.68
N PRO A 409 3.21 -9.30 -10.88
CA PRO A 409 2.70 -10.56 -11.44
C PRO A 409 3.76 -11.67 -11.53
N ASN A 410 5.03 -11.31 -11.71
CA ASN A 410 6.14 -12.26 -11.82
C ASN A 410 6.31 -13.14 -10.58
N ILE A 411 5.81 -12.73 -9.41
CA ILE A 411 5.87 -13.52 -8.18
C ILE A 411 5.06 -14.82 -8.33
N VAL A 412 3.95 -14.78 -9.06
CA VAL A 412 3.08 -15.95 -9.30
C VAL A 412 3.78 -16.96 -10.20
N GLU A 413 4.59 -16.50 -11.16
CA GLU A 413 5.30 -17.33 -12.13
C GLU A 413 6.59 -17.92 -11.57
N SER A 414 7.26 -17.21 -10.67
CA SER A 414 8.60 -17.55 -10.16
C SER A 414 8.62 -18.74 -9.19
N GLY A 415 7.46 -19.19 -8.68
CA GLY A 415 7.37 -20.27 -7.69
C GLY A 415 7.99 -19.92 -6.31
N VAL A 416 8.30 -18.66 -6.07
CA VAL A 416 8.84 -18.17 -4.80
C VAL A 416 7.74 -18.22 -3.73
N LEU A 417 8.11 -18.56 -2.50
CA LEU A 417 7.21 -18.50 -1.34
C LEU A 417 6.68 -17.06 -1.18
N MET A 418 5.36 -16.91 -1.32
CA MET A 418 4.70 -15.65 -1.13
C MET A 418 4.65 -15.27 0.35
N SER A 419 4.85 -14.00 0.66
CA SER A 419 4.55 -13.46 1.98
C SER A 419 3.04 -13.57 2.28
N PRO A 420 2.63 -13.61 3.56
CA PRO A 420 1.20 -13.63 3.93
C PRO A 420 0.38 -12.50 3.30
N GLY A 421 0.96 -11.31 3.19
CA GLY A 421 0.34 -10.16 2.53
C GLY A 421 0.15 -10.36 1.02
N GLU A 422 1.15 -10.90 0.31
CA GLU A 422 1.06 -11.20 -1.12
C GLU A 422 0.03 -12.30 -1.40
N ALA A 423 0.03 -13.36 -0.57
CA ALA A 423 -0.95 -14.43 -0.66
C ALA A 423 -2.39 -13.91 -0.49
N ARG A 424 -2.60 -12.99 0.45
CA ARG A 424 -3.88 -12.35 0.69
C ARG A 424 -4.32 -11.48 -0.47
N LYS A 425 -3.41 -10.66 -1.02
CA LYS A 425 -3.63 -9.85 -2.22
C LYS A 425 -3.96 -10.73 -3.43
N LEU A 426 -3.30 -11.88 -3.59
CA LEU A 426 -3.61 -12.83 -4.66
C LEU A 426 -5.01 -13.45 -4.49
N HIS A 427 -5.39 -13.82 -3.27
CA HIS A 427 -6.73 -14.34 -2.97
C HIS A 427 -7.82 -13.31 -3.32
N LEU A 428 -7.63 -12.05 -2.90
CA LEU A 428 -8.51 -10.95 -3.27
C LEU A 428 -8.60 -10.78 -4.78
N ALA A 429 -7.44 -10.70 -5.46
CA ALA A 429 -7.39 -10.53 -6.92
C ALA A 429 -8.08 -11.67 -7.66
N PHE A 430 -7.87 -12.93 -7.21
CA PHE A 430 -8.51 -14.11 -7.79
C PHE A 430 -10.03 -14.08 -7.64
N GLY A 431 -10.55 -13.67 -6.49
CA GLY A 431 -11.98 -13.58 -6.27
C GLY A 431 -12.62 -12.38 -6.98
N MET A 432 -11.97 -11.21 -6.92
CA MET A 432 -12.45 -9.97 -7.55
C MET A 432 -12.36 -10.00 -9.09
N GLY A 433 -11.48 -10.84 -9.65
CA GLY A 433 -11.36 -11.05 -11.09
C GLY A 433 -12.49 -11.91 -11.69
N LYS A 434 -13.41 -12.44 -10.86
CA LYS A 434 -14.55 -13.23 -11.24
C LYS A 434 -15.86 -12.44 -11.17
N PHE A 435 -16.91 -12.96 -11.82
CA PHE A 435 -18.26 -12.41 -11.73
C PHE A 435 -18.92 -12.87 -10.42
N VAL A 436 -18.69 -12.17 -9.33
CA VAL A 436 -19.23 -12.53 -8.02
C VAL A 436 -20.50 -11.76 -7.69
N TRP A 437 -21.42 -12.41 -6.98
CA TRP A 437 -22.66 -11.80 -6.51
C TRP A 437 -22.50 -11.16 -5.13
N ALA A 438 -21.63 -11.74 -4.32
CA ALA A 438 -21.37 -11.27 -2.97
C ALA A 438 -19.92 -11.45 -2.53
N LEU A 439 -19.48 -10.56 -1.65
CA LEU A 439 -18.19 -10.57 -0.98
C LEU A 439 -18.39 -10.74 0.51
N LEU A 440 -17.78 -11.76 1.10
CA LEU A 440 -17.68 -11.96 2.55
C LEU A 440 -16.22 -11.76 2.94
N LEU A 441 -15.90 -10.63 3.57
CA LEU A 441 -14.53 -10.23 3.86
C LEU A 441 -14.30 -10.18 5.39
N ASP A 442 -13.43 -11.06 5.89
CA ASP A 442 -13.04 -11.10 7.30
C ASP A 442 -11.66 -10.47 7.46
N GLU A 443 -11.62 -9.27 8.02
CA GLU A 443 -10.43 -8.43 8.22
C GLU A 443 -9.58 -8.26 6.94
N PRO A 444 -10.14 -7.72 5.84
CA PRO A 444 -9.44 -7.66 4.56
C PRO A 444 -8.21 -6.74 4.58
N THR A 445 -8.13 -5.82 5.52
CA THR A 445 -7.05 -4.84 5.65
C THR A 445 -5.77 -5.41 6.27
N ASN A 446 -5.87 -6.56 6.98
CA ASN A 446 -4.71 -7.17 7.62
C ASN A 446 -3.61 -7.52 6.61
N HIS A 447 -2.36 -7.20 6.93
CA HIS A 447 -1.16 -7.40 6.09
C HIS A 447 -1.17 -6.62 4.77
N LEU A 448 -2.12 -5.70 4.55
CA LEU A 448 -2.11 -4.79 3.41
C LEU A 448 -1.42 -3.48 3.80
N ASP A 449 -0.65 -2.90 2.87
CA ASP A 449 -0.15 -1.54 3.03
C ASP A 449 -1.25 -0.49 2.79
N LEU A 450 -1.03 0.72 3.28
CA LEU A 450 -2.01 1.82 3.20
C LEU A 450 -2.51 2.09 1.77
N GLN A 451 -1.62 2.02 0.78
CA GLN A 451 -2.02 2.24 -0.62
C GLN A 451 -2.92 1.12 -1.14
N SER A 452 -2.62 -0.13 -0.76
CA SER A 452 -3.45 -1.28 -1.12
C SER A 452 -4.82 -1.22 -0.43
N ILE A 453 -4.87 -0.80 0.84
CA ILE A 453 -6.11 -0.57 1.59
C ILE A 453 -6.97 0.46 0.88
N GLU A 454 -6.41 1.59 0.48
CA GLU A 454 -7.13 2.67 -0.19
C GLU A 454 -7.68 2.26 -1.57
N ARG A 455 -6.91 1.50 -2.33
CA ARG A 455 -7.36 0.97 -3.63
C ARG A 455 -8.49 -0.06 -3.46
N LEU A 456 -8.37 -0.91 -2.44
CA LEU A 456 -9.41 -1.87 -2.09
C LEU A 456 -10.68 -1.14 -1.64
N GLU A 457 -10.56 -0.10 -0.83
CA GLU A 457 -11.66 0.76 -0.37
C GLU A 457 -12.45 1.35 -1.55
N ILE A 458 -11.74 1.96 -2.51
CA ILE A 458 -12.38 2.50 -3.72
C ILE A 458 -13.08 1.40 -4.52
N ALA A 459 -12.46 0.23 -4.64
CA ALA A 459 -13.02 -0.90 -5.38
C ALA A 459 -14.29 -1.44 -4.70
N LEU A 460 -14.27 -1.61 -3.38
CA LEU A 460 -15.42 -2.11 -2.62
C LEU A 460 -16.57 -1.11 -2.59
N LYS A 461 -16.28 0.19 -2.44
CA LYS A 461 -17.29 1.25 -2.49
C LYS A 461 -18.05 1.26 -3.81
N ASN A 462 -17.37 0.94 -4.91
CA ASN A 462 -17.98 0.92 -6.25
C ASN A 462 -18.49 -0.48 -6.67
N PHE A 463 -18.42 -1.48 -5.79
CA PHE A 463 -18.92 -2.81 -6.08
C PHE A 463 -20.46 -2.83 -6.07
N PRO A 464 -21.13 -3.23 -7.16
CA PRO A 464 -22.58 -3.20 -7.25
C PRO A 464 -23.28 -4.42 -6.62
N GLY A 465 -22.51 -5.41 -6.15
CA GLY A 465 -23.01 -6.62 -5.49
C GLY A 465 -23.22 -6.46 -4.00
N ALA A 466 -23.47 -7.54 -3.30
CA ALA A 466 -23.64 -7.54 -1.85
C ALA A 466 -22.26 -7.63 -1.16
N LEU A 467 -22.06 -6.84 -0.11
CA LEU A 467 -20.84 -6.86 0.71
C LEU A 467 -21.18 -7.12 2.18
N LEU A 468 -20.56 -8.13 2.77
CA LEU A 468 -20.58 -8.34 4.21
C LEU A 468 -19.13 -8.25 4.72
N LEU A 469 -18.87 -7.23 5.53
CA LEU A 469 -17.53 -6.85 5.97
C LEU A 469 -17.37 -6.98 7.47
N ILE A 470 -16.31 -7.62 7.91
CA ILE A 470 -15.77 -7.53 9.27
C ILE A 470 -14.46 -6.76 9.18
N SER A 471 -14.34 -5.67 9.93
CA SER A 471 -13.09 -4.92 10.01
C SER A 471 -12.96 -4.16 11.32
N HIS A 472 -11.73 -4.10 11.84
CA HIS A 472 -11.34 -3.25 12.95
C HIS A 472 -10.88 -1.85 12.48
N ASP A 473 -10.61 -1.67 11.20
CA ASP A 473 -10.40 -0.36 10.59
C ASP A 473 -11.77 0.31 10.37
N SER A 474 -12.13 1.19 11.30
CA SER A 474 -13.42 1.90 11.25
C SER A 474 -13.53 2.84 10.05
N VAL A 475 -12.43 3.46 9.63
CA VAL A 475 -12.42 4.38 8.47
C VAL A 475 -12.67 3.58 7.19
N PHE A 476 -11.95 2.47 7.01
CA PHE A 476 -12.16 1.56 5.89
C PHE A 476 -13.58 1.04 5.83
N ALA A 477 -14.11 0.55 6.97
CA ALA A 477 -15.46 -0.01 7.03
C ALA A 477 -16.54 1.04 6.70
N GLN A 478 -16.45 2.25 7.26
CA GLN A 478 -17.39 3.35 6.99
C GLN A 478 -17.37 3.79 5.53
N ASN A 479 -16.21 3.77 4.88
CA ASN A 479 -16.09 4.16 3.47
C ASN A 479 -16.61 3.09 2.50
N CYS A 480 -16.64 1.82 2.93
CA CYS A 480 -17.05 0.68 2.09
C CYS A 480 -18.50 0.24 2.31
N THR A 481 -19.16 0.65 3.42
CA THR A 481 -20.46 0.10 3.82
C THR A 481 -21.45 1.20 4.20
N ASP A 482 -22.74 0.93 3.95
CA ASP A 482 -23.84 1.85 4.23
C ASP A 482 -24.61 1.47 5.50
N ILE A 483 -24.55 0.20 5.90
CA ILE A 483 -25.32 -0.39 7.00
C ILE A 483 -24.36 -0.96 8.04
N VAL A 484 -24.64 -0.69 9.32
CA VAL A 484 -23.89 -1.26 10.45
C VAL A 484 -24.79 -2.19 11.24
N VAL A 485 -24.36 -3.43 11.44
CA VAL A 485 -25.03 -4.43 12.27
C VAL A 485 -24.12 -4.78 13.43
N GLY A 486 -24.59 -4.57 14.65
CA GLY A 486 -23.88 -4.93 15.89
C GLY A 486 -24.08 -6.40 16.26
N ILE A 487 -23.02 -7.10 16.70
CA ILE A 487 -23.04 -8.47 17.24
C ILE A 487 -22.37 -8.50 18.61
#